data_cd5e778a85a597eb14c37e8aed2da9fe
#
_entry.id   cd5e778a85a597eb14c37e8aed2da9fe
#
_cell.length_a   1.000
_cell.length_b   1.000
_cell.length_c   1.000
_cell.angle_alpha   90.00
_cell.angle_beta   90.00
_cell.angle_gamma   90.00
#
_symmetry.space_group_name_H-M   'P 1'
#
loop_
_entity.id
_entity.type
_entity.pdbx_description
1 polymer ?
#
loop_
_entity_poly.entity_id
_entity_poly.type
_entity_poly.pdbx_seq_one_letter_code
_entity_poly.pdbx_strand_id
1 'polypeptide(L)'
;MTAEALDAASVTRIALPADVAPADLIAHLAAELPERSGADYVGYEHSGEWVLAIGVRTAIELDSDELRIVDAGGAVARQVWSGRPAEVLGDAVDRLLLETDRLFGWVAFEFGAYRYGLQQRLPAGTPLARVFGAQTQVVVTDGEVCVSGDGDAVAKTVNHLLQSGIPAAGVARAVDVRVDGSDYPSRVAAAVAEIVAGDYQKVILSRRFEVPFAVDFPATYRVGRANNTPVRSFVLRLGGIRALGFSPELVAAVRADGTVITEPLAGTRAFGRGADHDRAAREDLESNSKEIVEHAISVRSSQEEIAEVAEPGTTVVSDFMTVRERGSVQHLGSTVSGRLSDHMNRMHALEALFPAVTASGIPKAESVDAIMRLDEAPRGLYSGAVVMFSADGGMDAALTLRSAYEADGQTWLRAGAGIIAESTPEREFEETCEKLTTLAPYLVPRS
;
A
#
# COMPACT_ATOMS: atom_id res chain seq x y z
N MET A 1 36.62 -8.00 8.79
CA MET A 1 36.41 -9.15 7.89
C MET A 1 35.75 -8.58 6.66
N THR A 2 36.44 -8.65 5.56
CA THR A 2 36.17 -8.00 4.28
C THR A 2 34.84 -8.50 3.66
N ALA A 3 34.16 -7.61 2.97
CA ALA A 3 32.90 -7.82 2.19
C ALA A 3 33.12 -8.73 0.95
N GLU A 4 33.57 -9.96 1.19
CA GLU A 4 33.82 -11.00 0.18
C GLU A 4 33.13 -12.29 0.60
N ALA A 5 31.81 -12.33 0.53
CA ALA A 5 31.01 -13.55 0.39
C ALA A 5 29.49 -13.27 0.53
N LEU A 6 28.94 -12.30 -0.14
CA LEU A 6 27.62 -12.51 -0.73
C LEU A 6 27.93 -13.34 -1.97
N ASP A 7 27.75 -14.66 -1.82
CA ASP A 7 27.80 -15.60 -2.93
C ASP A 7 26.98 -14.98 -4.05
N ALA A 8 27.58 -14.70 -5.19
CA ALA A 8 26.92 -14.07 -6.32
C ALA A 8 25.79 -15.03 -6.74
N ALA A 9 24.63 -14.90 -6.14
CA ALA A 9 23.45 -15.68 -6.45
C ALA A 9 23.30 -15.64 -7.96
N SER A 10 23.30 -16.78 -8.61
CA SER A 10 23.30 -16.87 -10.06
C SER A 10 22.04 -16.12 -10.55
N VAL A 11 22.26 -14.97 -11.16
CA VAL A 11 21.18 -14.19 -11.76
C VAL A 11 20.94 -14.74 -13.17
N THR A 12 19.78 -15.37 -13.38
CA THR A 12 19.35 -15.79 -14.71
C THR A 12 18.60 -14.62 -15.37
N ARG A 13 19.07 -14.20 -16.54
CA ARG A 13 18.47 -13.14 -17.36
C ARG A 13 17.74 -13.76 -18.54
N ILE A 14 16.49 -13.33 -18.77
CA ILE A 14 15.60 -13.84 -19.81
C ILE A 14 15.01 -12.63 -20.54
N ALA A 15 15.06 -12.62 -21.87
CA ALA A 15 14.44 -11.55 -22.63
C ALA A 15 12.91 -11.60 -22.50
N LEU A 16 12.29 -10.46 -22.21
CA LEU A 16 10.84 -10.31 -22.17
C LEU A 16 10.33 -9.89 -23.56
N PRO A 17 9.46 -10.68 -24.21
CA PRO A 17 8.82 -10.27 -25.45
C PRO A 17 7.96 -9.02 -25.25
N ALA A 18 7.95 -8.10 -26.24
CA ALA A 18 7.23 -6.82 -26.15
C ALA A 18 5.70 -6.94 -26.05
N ASP A 19 5.14 -8.08 -26.41
CA ASP A 19 3.71 -8.41 -26.32
C ASP A 19 3.30 -9.02 -24.97
N VAL A 20 4.26 -9.25 -24.06
CA VAL A 20 3.99 -9.79 -22.73
C VAL A 20 3.95 -8.65 -21.71
N ALA A 21 2.77 -8.44 -21.14
CA ALA A 21 2.63 -7.47 -20.05
C ALA A 21 3.29 -7.99 -18.74
N PRO A 22 4.17 -7.21 -18.09
CA PRO A 22 4.80 -7.61 -16.83
C PRO A 22 3.82 -8.05 -15.75
N ALA A 23 2.68 -7.34 -15.60
CA ALA A 23 1.64 -7.68 -14.65
C ALA A 23 1.04 -9.07 -14.87
N ASP A 24 0.89 -9.48 -16.15
CA ASP A 24 0.39 -10.80 -16.53
C ASP A 24 1.35 -11.92 -16.13
N LEU A 25 2.65 -11.69 -16.36
CA LEU A 25 3.69 -12.63 -15.97
C LEU A 25 3.77 -12.78 -14.44
N ILE A 26 3.82 -11.66 -13.71
CA ILE A 26 3.86 -11.65 -12.22
C ILE A 26 2.63 -12.35 -11.64
N ALA A 27 1.43 -12.03 -12.12
CA ALA A 27 0.19 -12.66 -11.65
C ALA A 27 0.20 -14.17 -11.88
N HIS A 28 0.60 -14.61 -13.07
CA HIS A 28 0.63 -16.04 -13.39
C HIS A 28 1.69 -16.79 -12.58
N LEU A 29 2.88 -16.23 -12.42
CA LEU A 29 3.91 -16.81 -11.55
C LEU A 29 3.46 -16.89 -10.08
N ALA A 30 2.76 -15.87 -9.58
CA ALA A 30 2.20 -15.89 -8.24
C ALA A 30 1.16 -17.02 -8.05
N ALA A 31 0.31 -17.24 -9.04
CA ALA A 31 -0.67 -18.34 -9.02
C ALA A 31 -0.01 -19.73 -9.10
N GLU A 32 0.95 -19.91 -10.01
CA GLU A 32 1.56 -21.23 -10.28
C GLU A 32 2.56 -21.69 -9.21
N LEU A 33 3.26 -20.77 -8.57
CA LEU A 33 4.37 -21.08 -7.67
C LEU A 33 3.97 -20.93 -6.20
N PRO A 34 3.87 -19.72 -5.62
CA PRO A 34 3.62 -19.59 -4.18
C PRO A 34 2.18 -19.94 -3.77
N GLU A 35 1.17 -19.62 -4.59
CA GLU A 35 -0.22 -19.96 -4.23
C GLU A 35 -0.44 -21.49 -4.17
N ARG A 36 0.10 -22.25 -5.11
CA ARG A 36 0.00 -23.72 -5.11
C ARG A 36 0.79 -24.38 -3.99
N SER A 37 1.99 -23.87 -3.68
CA SER A 37 2.82 -24.43 -2.61
C SER A 37 2.41 -23.97 -1.21
N GLY A 38 1.60 -22.92 -1.14
CA GLY A 38 1.25 -22.30 0.13
C GLY A 38 2.35 -21.39 0.68
N ALA A 39 3.34 -20.98 -0.12
CA ALA A 39 4.43 -20.10 0.31
C ALA A 39 3.99 -18.65 0.40
N ASP A 40 4.56 -17.89 1.34
CA ASP A 40 4.39 -16.43 1.39
C ASP A 40 5.07 -15.76 0.21
N TYR A 41 4.48 -14.67 -0.27
CA TYR A 41 5.01 -13.90 -1.40
C TYR A 41 4.50 -12.45 -1.38
N VAL A 42 5.24 -11.58 -2.05
CA VAL A 42 4.83 -10.22 -2.40
C VAL A 42 5.16 -9.96 -3.86
N GLY A 43 4.15 -9.70 -4.69
CA GLY A 43 4.26 -9.06 -5.98
C GLY A 43 4.09 -7.56 -5.81
N TYR A 44 5.03 -6.75 -6.31
CA TYR A 44 5.05 -5.30 -6.14
C TYR A 44 5.47 -4.57 -7.40
N GLU A 45 4.66 -3.61 -7.84
CA GLU A 45 4.95 -2.71 -8.96
C GLU A 45 5.34 -1.34 -8.46
N HIS A 46 6.50 -0.84 -8.86
CA HIS A 46 6.94 0.52 -8.57
C HIS A 46 7.85 1.06 -9.67
N SER A 47 7.69 2.30 -10.05
CA SER A 47 8.60 3.03 -10.95
C SER A 47 8.95 2.28 -12.25
N GLY A 48 8.03 1.51 -12.82
CA GLY A 48 8.25 0.71 -14.04
C GLY A 48 8.97 -0.63 -13.83
N GLU A 49 9.22 -1.00 -12.59
CA GLU A 49 9.73 -2.31 -12.19
C GLU A 49 8.60 -3.13 -11.55
N TRP A 50 8.49 -4.42 -11.88
CA TRP A 50 7.65 -5.40 -11.19
C TRP A 50 8.53 -6.44 -10.51
N VAL A 51 8.32 -6.64 -9.22
CA VAL A 51 9.06 -7.64 -8.44
C VAL A 51 8.09 -8.69 -7.92
N LEU A 52 8.45 -9.97 -8.02
CA LEU A 52 7.80 -11.06 -7.30
C LEU A 52 8.82 -11.69 -6.36
N ALA A 53 8.67 -11.43 -5.07
CA ALA A 53 9.45 -12.02 -3.99
C ALA A 53 8.73 -13.29 -3.50
N ILE A 54 9.38 -14.45 -3.53
CA ILE A 54 8.78 -15.77 -3.25
C ILE A 54 9.55 -16.47 -2.14
N GLY A 55 8.82 -17.03 -1.18
CA GLY A 55 9.37 -17.84 -0.09
C GLY A 55 10.13 -17.03 0.93
N VAL A 56 10.03 -17.41 2.19
CA VAL A 56 10.65 -16.69 3.31
C VAL A 56 12.04 -17.25 3.58
N ARG A 57 13.08 -16.43 3.38
CA ARG A 57 14.45 -16.69 3.80
C ARG A 57 14.74 -16.06 5.16
N THR A 58 14.33 -14.81 5.32
CA THR A 58 14.41 -14.06 6.59
C THR A 58 13.06 -13.40 6.86
N ALA A 59 12.69 -13.17 8.12
CA ALA A 59 11.42 -12.52 8.45
C ALA A 59 11.50 -11.62 9.67
N ILE A 60 10.65 -10.59 9.67
CA ILE A 60 10.35 -9.72 10.81
C ILE A 60 8.83 -9.76 11.00
N GLU A 61 8.42 -10.15 12.19
CA GLU A 61 7.02 -10.07 12.64
C GLU A 61 6.99 -9.16 13.86
N LEU A 62 6.39 -8.00 13.72
CA LEU A 62 6.19 -7.03 14.79
C LEU A 62 4.70 -6.96 15.09
N ASP A 63 4.33 -7.19 16.33
CA ASP A 63 3.01 -6.89 16.88
C ASP A 63 3.13 -5.95 18.10
N SER A 64 2.02 -5.62 18.75
CA SER A 64 2.00 -4.71 19.90
C SER A 64 2.80 -5.20 21.10
N ASP A 65 3.12 -6.48 21.18
CA ASP A 65 3.71 -7.10 22.37
C ASP A 65 5.12 -7.65 22.11
N GLU A 66 5.35 -8.23 20.93
CA GLU A 66 6.58 -8.97 20.60
C GLU A 66 7.15 -8.59 19.23
N LEU A 67 8.46 -8.57 19.15
CA LEU A 67 9.22 -8.62 17.90
C LEU A 67 9.79 -10.03 17.73
N ARG A 68 9.49 -10.65 16.59
CA ARG A 68 10.07 -11.93 16.17
C ARG A 68 10.90 -11.73 14.89
N ILE A 69 12.13 -12.20 14.94
CA ILE A 69 13.06 -12.14 13.78
C ILE A 69 13.48 -13.58 13.45
N VAL A 70 13.44 -13.91 12.17
CA VAL A 70 14.01 -15.15 11.61
C VAL A 70 15.15 -14.74 10.69
N ASP A 71 16.37 -15.17 10.97
CA ASP A 71 17.53 -14.90 10.13
C ASP A 71 17.67 -15.92 8.98
N ALA A 72 18.61 -15.69 8.06
CA ALA A 72 18.83 -16.56 6.90
C ALA A 72 19.28 -17.98 7.27
N GLY A 73 19.80 -18.21 8.47
CA GLY A 73 20.13 -19.53 9.01
C GLY A 73 18.92 -20.25 9.63
N GLY A 74 17.74 -19.59 9.69
CA GLY A 74 16.53 -20.10 10.31
C GLY A 74 16.50 -19.97 11.83
N ALA A 75 17.48 -19.26 12.45
CA ALA A 75 17.43 -18.99 13.88
C ALA A 75 16.34 -17.96 14.21
N VAL A 76 15.59 -18.21 15.26
CA VAL A 76 14.46 -17.39 15.68
C VAL A 76 14.81 -16.63 16.95
N ALA A 77 14.83 -15.30 16.87
CA ALA A 77 14.92 -14.41 18.02
C ALA A 77 13.53 -13.84 18.34
N ARG A 78 13.18 -13.78 19.63
CA ARG A 78 11.96 -13.16 20.13
C ARG A 78 12.30 -12.20 21.26
N GLN A 79 11.71 -11.01 21.24
CA GLN A 79 11.88 -10.04 22.33
C GLN A 79 10.60 -9.25 22.56
N VAL A 80 10.25 -9.04 23.81
CA VAL A 80 9.31 -8.00 24.21
C VAL A 80 9.96 -6.66 23.95
N TRP A 81 9.23 -5.73 23.38
CA TRP A 81 9.73 -4.42 23.03
C TRP A 81 8.88 -3.31 23.67
N SER A 82 9.40 -2.10 23.68
CA SER A 82 8.70 -0.89 24.14
C SER A 82 9.26 0.31 23.40
N GLY A 83 8.55 1.42 23.47
CA GLY A 83 8.95 2.65 22.78
C GLY A 83 8.26 2.80 21.42
N ARG A 84 9.02 3.15 20.39
CA ARG A 84 8.49 3.48 19.06
C ARG A 84 8.66 2.30 18.11
N PRO A 85 7.58 1.79 17.49
CA PRO A 85 7.66 0.65 16.59
C PRO A 85 8.53 0.94 15.35
N ALA A 86 8.67 2.21 14.95
CA ALA A 86 9.54 2.62 13.85
C ALA A 86 11.03 2.35 14.16
N GLU A 87 11.49 2.62 15.38
CA GLU A 87 12.85 2.31 15.82
C GLU A 87 13.07 0.80 15.87
N VAL A 88 12.15 0.08 16.49
CA VAL A 88 12.22 -1.39 16.64
C VAL A 88 12.22 -2.10 15.29
N LEU A 89 11.33 -1.68 14.38
CA LEU A 89 11.29 -2.21 13.02
C LEU A 89 12.55 -1.84 12.22
N GLY A 90 13.04 -0.60 12.38
CA GLY A 90 14.23 -0.10 11.71
C GLY A 90 15.48 -0.91 12.03
N ASP A 91 15.73 -1.15 13.30
CA ASP A 91 16.86 -1.97 13.76
C ASP A 91 16.80 -3.39 13.19
N ALA A 92 15.60 -3.99 13.17
CA ALA A 92 15.40 -5.32 12.61
C ALA A 92 15.59 -5.35 11.08
N VAL A 93 15.07 -4.33 10.36
CA VAL A 93 15.24 -4.17 8.91
C VAL A 93 16.71 -3.99 8.55
N ASP A 94 17.44 -3.09 9.24
CA ASP A 94 18.84 -2.83 8.96
C ASP A 94 19.72 -4.06 9.24
N ARG A 95 19.40 -4.83 10.29
CA ARG A 95 20.05 -6.10 10.58
C ARG A 95 19.86 -7.11 9.43
N LEU A 96 18.64 -7.32 8.95
CA LEU A 96 18.37 -8.32 7.91
C LEU A 96 18.86 -7.88 6.52
N LEU A 97 18.96 -6.58 6.25
CA LEU A 97 19.55 -6.05 5.01
C LEU A 97 21.07 -6.25 4.91
N LEU A 98 21.74 -6.72 5.96
CA LEU A 98 23.10 -7.23 5.87
C LEU A 98 23.17 -8.63 5.23
N GLU A 99 22.02 -9.32 5.14
CA GLU A 99 21.91 -10.70 4.65
C GLU A 99 21.16 -10.80 3.30
N THR A 100 20.51 -9.71 2.87
CA THR A 100 19.73 -9.64 1.63
C THR A 100 19.68 -8.22 1.07
N ASP A 101 19.51 -8.09 -0.24
CA ASP A 101 19.46 -6.78 -0.90
C ASP A 101 18.15 -6.03 -0.68
N ARG A 102 17.06 -6.76 -0.54
CA ARG A 102 15.69 -6.20 -0.42
C ARG A 102 14.86 -6.99 0.58
N LEU A 103 14.01 -6.26 1.30
CA LEU A 103 12.96 -6.81 2.13
C LEU A 103 11.61 -6.28 1.64
N PHE A 104 10.59 -7.13 1.69
CA PHE A 104 9.22 -6.84 1.23
C PHE A 104 8.22 -7.12 2.34
N GLY A 105 7.14 -6.35 2.39
CA GLY A 105 6.12 -6.61 3.39
C GLY A 105 5.06 -5.55 3.47
N TRP A 106 4.49 -5.43 4.65
CA TRP A 106 3.45 -4.46 4.94
C TRP A 106 3.53 -3.92 6.36
N VAL A 107 3.00 -2.71 6.53
CA VAL A 107 2.82 -2.01 7.80
C VAL A 107 1.34 -1.71 7.97
N ALA A 108 0.76 -2.10 9.11
CA ALA A 108 -0.65 -1.88 9.43
C ALA A 108 -0.93 -0.42 9.81
N PHE A 109 -2.16 0.04 9.62
CA PHE A 109 -2.61 1.37 10.05
C PHE A 109 -2.34 1.63 11.54
N GLU A 110 -2.51 0.61 12.37
CA GLU A 110 -2.34 0.64 13.82
C GLU A 110 -0.91 0.98 14.26
N PHE A 111 0.08 0.77 13.39
CA PHE A 111 1.47 1.23 13.61
C PHE A 111 1.54 2.73 13.90
N GLY A 112 0.72 3.54 13.20
CA GLY A 112 0.64 4.98 13.39
C GLY A 112 0.07 5.42 14.74
N ALA A 113 -0.64 4.55 15.45
CA ALA A 113 -1.21 4.87 16.77
C ALA A 113 -0.15 5.26 17.82
N TYR A 114 1.03 4.68 17.71
CA TYR A 114 2.15 4.94 18.64
C TYR A 114 2.66 6.38 18.56
N ARG A 115 2.70 6.97 17.37
CA ARG A 115 3.11 8.37 17.20
C ARG A 115 2.21 9.35 17.98
N TYR A 116 0.93 8.98 18.16
CA TYR A 116 -0.08 9.81 18.80
C TYR A 116 -0.43 9.37 20.24
N GLY A 117 0.33 8.43 20.82
CA GLY A 117 0.10 7.96 22.18
C GLY A 117 -1.19 7.14 22.33
N LEU A 118 -1.71 6.55 21.26
CA LEU A 118 -2.96 5.78 21.23
C LEU A 118 -2.76 4.26 21.34
N GLN A 119 -1.53 3.79 21.54
CA GLN A 119 -1.19 2.36 21.60
C GLN A 119 -1.97 1.59 22.67
N GLN A 120 -2.38 2.23 23.75
CA GLN A 120 -3.19 1.61 24.82
C GLN A 120 -4.61 1.22 24.36
N ARG A 121 -5.05 1.70 23.19
CA ARG A 121 -6.33 1.29 22.57
C ARG A 121 -6.19 0.00 21.75
N LEU A 122 -4.96 -0.43 21.47
CA LEU A 122 -4.72 -1.63 20.66
C LEU A 122 -4.91 -2.89 21.51
N PRO A 123 -5.65 -3.89 21.02
CA PRO A 123 -5.64 -5.21 21.63
C PRO A 123 -4.22 -5.79 21.69
N ALA A 124 -3.95 -6.63 22.69
CA ALA A 124 -2.71 -7.38 22.78
C ALA A 124 -2.51 -8.25 21.51
N GLY A 125 -1.27 -8.33 21.02
CA GLY A 125 -0.94 -9.07 19.80
C GLY A 125 -1.43 -8.44 18.51
N THR A 126 -1.82 -7.14 18.53
CA THR A 126 -2.20 -6.43 17.29
C THR A 126 -1.03 -6.43 16.31
N PRO A 127 -1.16 -7.00 15.10
CA PRO A 127 -0.10 -6.98 14.09
C PRO A 127 0.20 -5.55 13.64
N LEU A 128 1.48 -5.16 13.69
CA LEU A 128 1.95 -3.82 13.28
C LEU A 128 2.71 -3.87 11.96
N ALA A 129 3.54 -4.91 11.76
CA ALA A 129 4.28 -5.10 10.51
C ALA A 129 4.63 -6.57 10.27
N ARG A 130 4.69 -6.94 9.01
CA ARG A 130 5.24 -8.23 8.53
C ARG A 130 6.16 -7.92 7.35
N VAL A 131 7.43 -8.30 7.47
CA VAL A 131 8.45 -8.03 6.45
C VAL A 131 9.32 -9.28 6.28
N PHE A 132 9.74 -9.58 5.06
CA PHE A 132 10.59 -10.73 4.79
C PHE A 132 11.60 -10.48 3.67
N GLY A 133 12.71 -11.19 3.73
CA GLY A 133 13.66 -11.38 2.63
C GLY A 133 13.32 -12.68 1.88
N ALA A 134 13.26 -12.61 0.56
CA ALA A 134 12.80 -13.70 -0.27
C ALA A 134 13.87 -14.77 -0.51
N GLN A 135 13.46 -16.02 -0.68
CA GLN A 135 14.31 -17.10 -1.19
C GLN A 135 14.60 -16.92 -2.68
N THR A 136 13.59 -16.47 -3.43
CA THR A 136 13.70 -16.19 -4.88
C THR A 136 13.06 -14.84 -5.18
N GLN A 137 13.70 -14.06 -6.04
CA GLN A 137 13.14 -12.84 -6.59
C GLN A 137 13.08 -12.93 -8.12
N VAL A 138 11.95 -12.52 -8.69
CA VAL A 138 11.76 -12.29 -10.12
C VAL A 138 11.56 -10.80 -10.32
N VAL A 139 12.45 -10.16 -11.03
CA VAL A 139 12.37 -8.73 -11.36
C VAL A 139 12.09 -8.58 -12.83
N VAL A 140 11.00 -7.92 -13.18
CA VAL A 140 10.58 -7.66 -14.56
C VAL A 140 10.69 -6.17 -14.83
N THR A 141 11.47 -5.83 -15.83
CA THR A 141 11.63 -4.48 -16.35
C THR A 141 11.29 -4.46 -17.84
N ASP A 142 11.43 -3.30 -18.50
CA ASP A 142 11.21 -3.20 -19.94
C ASP A 142 12.25 -4.06 -20.70
N GLY A 143 11.74 -5.12 -21.35
CA GLY A 143 12.53 -6.04 -22.19
C GLY A 143 13.31 -7.14 -21.44
N GLU A 144 13.28 -7.21 -20.10
CA GLU A 144 14.07 -8.21 -19.37
C GLU A 144 13.36 -8.77 -18.13
N VAL A 145 13.59 -10.07 -17.87
CA VAL A 145 13.23 -10.75 -16.61
C VAL A 145 14.52 -11.26 -15.97
N CYS A 146 14.79 -10.81 -14.75
CA CYS A 146 15.89 -11.28 -13.93
C CYS A 146 15.36 -12.20 -12.81
N VAL A 147 15.90 -13.41 -12.70
CA VAL A 147 15.59 -14.36 -11.62
C VAL A 147 16.82 -14.56 -10.75
N SER A 148 16.71 -14.36 -9.45
CA SER A 148 17.80 -14.48 -8.49
C SER A 148 17.40 -15.32 -7.26
N GLY A 149 18.39 -15.77 -6.47
CA GLY A 149 18.19 -16.66 -5.34
C GLY A 149 18.04 -18.13 -5.76
N ASP A 150 17.21 -18.90 -5.08
CA ASP A 150 16.93 -20.33 -5.40
C ASP A 150 16.06 -20.46 -6.66
N GLY A 151 16.46 -19.78 -7.75
CA GLY A 151 15.64 -19.41 -8.88
C GLY A 151 15.61 -20.38 -10.07
N ASP A 152 16.37 -21.48 -10.08
CA ASP A 152 16.47 -22.36 -11.28
C ASP A 152 15.14 -22.92 -11.77
N ALA A 153 14.28 -23.37 -10.84
CA ALA A 153 12.95 -23.87 -11.17
C ALA A 153 12.04 -22.75 -11.67
N VAL A 154 12.14 -21.56 -11.05
CA VAL A 154 11.38 -20.37 -11.43
C VAL A 154 11.79 -19.88 -12.82
N ALA A 155 13.10 -19.82 -13.10
CA ALA A 155 13.61 -19.45 -14.43
C ALA A 155 13.13 -20.39 -15.54
N LYS A 156 13.06 -21.71 -15.28
CA LYS A 156 12.48 -22.69 -16.21
C LYS A 156 10.99 -22.42 -16.44
N THR A 157 10.24 -22.11 -15.39
CA THR A 157 8.80 -21.75 -15.49
C THR A 157 8.61 -20.49 -16.31
N VAL A 158 9.41 -19.43 -16.06
CA VAL A 158 9.40 -18.19 -16.84
C VAL A 158 9.65 -18.49 -18.33
N ASN A 159 10.72 -19.22 -18.65
CA ASN A 159 11.04 -19.57 -20.03
C ASN A 159 9.89 -20.36 -20.71
N HIS A 160 9.30 -21.31 -20.00
CA HIS A 160 8.17 -22.08 -20.52
C HIS A 160 6.97 -21.19 -20.84
N LEU A 161 6.60 -20.30 -19.92
CA LEU A 161 5.48 -19.36 -20.11
C LEU A 161 5.70 -18.40 -21.28
N LEU A 162 6.92 -17.87 -21.43
CA LEU A 162 7.23 -16.96 -22.53
C LEU A 162 7.22 -17.68 -23.90
N GLN A 163 7.46 -19.00 -23.94
CA GLN A 163 7.40 -19.79 -25.14
C GLN A 163 5.99 -20.30 -25.46
N SER A 164 5.22 -20.70 -24.47
CA SER A 164 3.88 -21.29 -24.64
C SER A 164 2.74 -20.26 -24.62
N GLY A 165 3.03 -19.03 -24.21
CA GLY A 165 2.05 -17.99 -23.94
C GLY A 165 1.48 -18.08 -22.52
N ILE A 166 1.13 -16.93 -21.94
CA ILE A 166 0.49 -16.86 -20.63
C ILE A 166 -1.00 -17.16 -20.79
N PRO A 167 -1.54 -18.18 -20.09
CA PRO A 167 -2.96 -18.53 -20.17
C PRO A 167 -3.86 -17.35 -19.82
N ALA A 168 -5.08 -17.31 -20.36
CA ALA A 168 -6.04 -16.26 -20.05
C ALA A 168 -6.37 -16.24 -18.54
N ALA A 169 -6.62 -15.04 -18.01
CA ALA A 169 -7.17 -14.88 -16.66
C ALA A 169 -8.60 -15.47 -16.59
N GLY A 170 -9.03 -15.83 -15.38
CA GLY A 170 -10.42 -16.25 -15.13
C GLY A 170 -11.43 -15.15 -15.47
N VAL A 171 -12.71 -15.52 -15.48
CA VAL A 171 -13.80 -14.58 -15.74
C VAL A 171 -14.16 -13.84 -14.45
N ALA A 172 -14.15 -12.52 -14.52
CA ALA A 172 -14.52 -11.66 -13.39
C ALA A 172 -16.03 -11.75 -13.10
N ARG A 173 -16.37 -11.64 -11.81
CA ARG A 173 -17.74 -11.57 -11.30
C ARG A 173 -17.92 -10.31 -10.47
N ALA A 174 -18.71 -9.38 -10.97
CA ALA A 174 -19.05 -8.15 -10.27
C ALA A 174 -19.89 -8.43 -9.01
N VAL A 175 -19.71 -7.55 -8.00
CA VAL A 175 -20.53 -7.54 -6.77
C VAL A 175 -21.24 -6.19 -6.62
N ASP A 176 -22.42 -6.22 -6.01
CA ASP A 176 -23.17 -4.98 -5.70
C ASP A 176 -22.65 -4.41 -4.37
N VAL A 177 -21.88 -3.34 -4.47
CA VAL A 177 -21.25 -2.67 -3.32
C VAL A 177 -22.18 -1.70 -2.56
N ARG A 178 -23.45 -1.58 -2.98
CA ARG A 178 -24.44 -0.71 -2.32
C ARG A 178 -25.03 -1.34 -1.06
N VAL A 179 -24.74 -2.60 -0.78
CA VAL A 179 -25.11 -3.26 0.48
C VAL A 179 -24.21 -2.72 1.59
N ASP A 180 -24.83 -2.19 2.65
CA ASP A 180 -24.12 -1.75 3.86
C ASP A 180 -24.57 -2.58 5.07
N GLY A 181 -23.65 -3.37 5.61
CA GLY A 181 -23.84 -4.14 6.84
C GLY A 181 -23.26 -3.47 8.08
N SER A 182 -22.65 -2.27 7.92
CA SER A 182 -21.81 -1.64 8.94
C SER A 182 -22.40 -0.36 9.55
N ASP A 183 -23.62 0.02 9.16
CA ASP A 183 -24.26 1.28 9.56
C ASP A 183 -23.35 2.50 9.32
N TYR A 184 -22.71 2.54 8.16
CA TYR A 184 -21.78 3.60 7.79
C TYR A 184 -22.40 5.00 7.85
N PRO A 185 -23.66 5.24 7.38
CA PRO A 185 -24.30 6.54 7.47
C PRO A 185 -24.40 7.10 8.89
N SER A 186 -24.72 6.28 9.89
CA SER A 186 -24.79 6.73 11.30
C SER A 186 -23.41 7.11 11.84
N ARG A 187 -22.37 6.39 11.44
CA ARG A 187 -20.96 6.71 11.82
C ARG A 187 -20.50 8.03 11.19
N VAL A 188 -20.92 8.30 9.94
CA VAL A 188 -20.67 9.60 9.29
C VAL A 188 -21.39 10.72 10.05
N ALA A 189 -22.66 10.54 10.42
CA ALA A 189 -23.40 11.54 11.19
C ALA A 189 -22.73 11.84 12.56
N ALA A 190 -22.22 10.81 13.24
CA ALA A 190 -21.46 10.98 14.48
C ALA A 190 -20.18 11.79 14.26
N ALA A 191 -19.41 11.49 13.22
CA ALA A 191 -18.18 12.24 12.89
C ALA A 191 -18.47 13.70 12.54
N VAL A 192 -19.54 13.98 11.77
CA VAL A 192 -19.98 15.36 11.49
C VAL A 192 -20.30 16.11 12.78
N ALA A 193 -21.00 15.47 13.74
CA ALA A 193 -21.30 16.09 15.03
C ALA A 193 -20.04 16.43 15.82
N GLU A 194 -19.05 15.55 15.87
CA GLU A 194 -17.74 15.80 16.51
C GLU A 194 -16.97 16.94 15.82
N ILE A 195 -16.97 16.98 14.47
CA ILE A 195 -16.35 18.07 13.70
C ILE A 195 -17.02 19.42 13.98
N VAL A 196 -18.35 19.46 14.01
CA VAL A 196 -19.10 20.67 14.33
C VAL A 196 -18.86 21.12 15.79
N ALA A 197 -18.63 20.18 16.71
CA ALA A 197 -18.23 20.48 18.09
C ALA A 197 -16.78 21.01 18.19
N GLY A 198 -15.97 20.86 17.15
CA GLY A 198 -14.59 21.36 17.09
C GLY A 198 -13.54 20.37 17.55
N ASP A 199 -13.88 19.08 17.67
CA ASP A 199 -12.95 18.05 18.13
C ASP A 199 -11.82 17.78 17.09
N TYR A 200 -12.12 17.89 15.80
CA TYR A 200 -11.18 17.83 14.68
C TYR A 200 -11.82 18.47 13.43
N GLN A 201 -11.06 18.63 12.34
CA GLN A 201 -11.54 19.33 11.13
C GLN A 201 -11.99 18.35 10.03
N LYS A 202 -11.33 17.21 9.96
CA LYS A 202 -11.57 16.19 8.93
C LYS A 202 -11.20 14.81 9.47
N VAL A 203 -11.98 13.80 9.12
CA VAL A 203 -11.65 12.39 9.37
C VAL A 203 -11.98 11.53 8.16
N ILE A 204 -11.18 10.53 7.87
CA ILE A 204 -11.50 9.51 6.86
C ILE A 204 -12.16 8.34 7.56
N LEU A 205 -13.46 8.17 7.40
CA LEU A 205 -14.17 6.96 7.88
C LEU A 205 -14.31 5.94 6.77
N SER A 206 -14.24 4.66 7.14
CA SER A 206 -14.30 3.58 6.18
C SER A 206 -15.38 2.54 6.49
N ARG A 207 -15.80 1.81 5.46
CA ARG A 207 -16.66 0.64 5.59
C ARG A 207 -16.08 -0.58 4.91
N ARG A 208 -16.32 -1.73 5.48
CA ARG A 208 -15.98 -3.04 4.93
C ARG A 208 -17.17 -3.55 4.10
N PHE A 209 -16.90 -4.14 2.95
CA PHE A 209 -17.84 -4.84 2.11
C PHE A 209 -17.41 -6.30 1.97
N GLU A 210 -18.18 -7.25 2.47
CA GLU A 210 -17.87 -8.67 2.38
C GLU A 210 -18.16 -9.21 0.98
N VAL A 211 -17.16 -9.88 0.39
CA VAL A 211 -17.30 -10.53 -0.92
C VAL A 211 -17.94 -11.91 -0.71
N PRO A 212 -19.08 -12.22 -1.36
CA PRO A 212 -19.85 -13.42 -1.09
C PRO A 212 -19.28 -14.69 -1.74
N PHE A 213 -18.00 -14.70 -2.10
CA PHE A 213 -17.29 -15.85 -2.65
C PHE A 213 -15.77 -15.73 -2.41
N ALA A 214 -15.09 -16.87 -2.44
CA ALA A 214 -13.63 -16.90 -2.36
C ALA A 214 -13.03 -16.32 -3.65
N VAL A 215 -12.05 -15.42 -3.52
CA VAL A 215 -11.41 -14.69 -4.62
C VAL A 215 -10.08 -15.33 -5.00
N ASP A 216 -9.82 -15.46 -6.29
CA ASP A 216 -8.50 -15.74 -6.84
C ASP A 216 -7.72 -14.42 -6.93
N PHE A 217 -6.80 -14.19 -5.98
CA PHE A 217 -6.06 -12.93 -5.86
C PHE A 217 -5.14 -12.65 -7.05
N PRO A 218 -4.31 -13.59 -7.53
CA PRO A 218 -3.50 -13.37 -8.72
C PRO A 218 -4.32 -13.10 -9.98
N ALA A 219 -5.38 -13.88 -10.24
CA ALA A 219 -6.24 -13.65 -11.40
C ALA A 219 -6.98 -12.31 -11.32
N THR A 220 -7.48 -11.93 -10.14
CA THR A 220 -8.11 -10.62 -9.88
C THR A 220 -7.11 -9.48 -10.07
N TYR A 221 -5.88 -9.63 -9.57
CA TYR A 221 -4.82 -8.64 -9.78
C TYR A 221 -4.56 -8.42 -11.27
N ARG A 222 -4.45 -9.50 -12.06
CA ARG A 222 -4.24 -9.42 -13.50
C ARG A 222 -5.35 -8.65 -14.21
N VAL A 223 -6.62 -9.05 -13.98
CA VAL A 223 -7.78 -8.38 -14.59
C VAL A 223 -7.90 -6.94 -14.14
N GLY A 224 -7.73 -6.70 -12.84
CA GLY A 224 -7.82 -5.36 -12.25
C GLY A 224 -6.70 -4.44 -12.74
N ARG A 225 -5.45 -4.92 -12.85
CA ARG A 225 -4.32 -4.08 -13.31
C ARG A 225 -4.48 -3.64 -14.76
N ALA A 226 -5.06 -4.48 -15.61
CA ALA A 226 -5.38 -4.11 -16.99
C ALA A 226 -6.42 -2.97 -17.11
N ASN A 227 -7.19 -2.70 -16.04
CA ASN A 227 -8.24 -1.69 -15.97
C ASN A 227 -7.93 -0.54 -14.99
N ASN A 228 -6.72 -0.50 -14.43
CA ASN A 228 -6.29 0.52 -13.48
C ASN A 228 -4.90 1.05 -13.84
N THR A 229 -4.66 2.33 -13.53
CA THR A 229 -3.37 3.03 -13.72
C THR A 229 -2.85 3.53 -12.37
N PRO A 230 -2.44 2.62 -11.47
CA PRO A 230 -1.98 2.99 -10.13
C PRO A 230 -0.58 3.62 -10.15
N VAL A 231 -0.20 4.30 -9.06
CA VAL A 231 1.20 4.69 -8.81
C VAL A 231 2.03 3.47 -8.41
N ARG A 232 1.39 2.58 -7.63
CA ARG A 232 1.93 1.29 -7.19
C ARG A 232 0.83 0.25 -7.26
N SER A 233 1.18 -0.99 -7.58
CA SER A 233 0.25 -2.10 -7.41
C SER A 233 0.90 -3.26 -6.68
N PHE A 234 0.09 -4.07 -6.05
CA PHE A 234 0.59 -5.21 -5.30
C PHE A 234 -0.39 -6.38 -5.30
N VAL A 235 0.18 -7.58 -5.16
CA VAL A 235 -0.52 -8.81 -4.82
C VAL A 235 0.32 -9.58 -3.84
N LEU A 236 -0.24 -10.01 -2.71
CA LEU A 236 0.54 -10.66 -1.66
C LEU A 236 -0.24 -11.72 -0.90
N ARG A 237 0.53 -12.62 -0.32
CA ARG A 237 0.16 -13.50 0.77
C ARG A 237 1.30 -13.48 1.78
N LEU A 238 1.06 -12.90 2.95
CA LEU A 238 2.09 -12.74 3.98
C LEU A 238 1.46 -12.59 5.36
N GLY A 239 1.91 -13.41 6.32
CA GLY A 239 1.48 -13.30 7.70
C GLY A 239 -0.01 -13.62 7.92
N GLY A 240 -0.55 -14.58 7.17
CA GLY A 240 -1.96 -15.00 7.27
C GLY A 240 -2.94 -14.13 6.49
N ILE A 241 -2.47 -13.04 5.84
CA ILE A 241 -3.30 -12.16 5.02
C ILE A 241 -2.98 -12.39 3.54
N ARG A 242 -4.01 -12.46 2.70
CA ARG A 242 -3.90 -12.20 1.25
C ARG A 242 -4.43 -10.82 0.98
N ALA A 243 -3.75 -10.08 0.10
CA ALA A 243 -4.21 -8.79 -0.36
C ALA A 243 -3.77 -8.52 -1.80
N LEU A 244 -4.55 -7.72 -2.50
CA LEU A 244 -4.15 -7.08 -3.75
C LEU A 244 -4.67 -5.64 -3.75
N GLY A 245 -3.98 -4.76 -4.47
CA GLY A 245 -4.41 -3.38 -4.55
C GLY A 245 -3.78 -2.58 -5.67
N PHE A 246 -4.47 -1.51 -6.03
CA PHE A 246 -4.08 -0.55 -7.07
C PHE A 246 -3.94 0.82 -6.42
N SER A 247 -2.83 1.00 -5.71
CA SER A 247 -2.57 2.19 -4.92
C SER A 247 -2.50 3.45 -5.77
N PRO A 248 -3.32 4.46 -5.47
CA PRO A 248 -3.25 5.73 -6.17
C PRO A 248 -2.14 6.64 -5.67
N GLU A 249 -1.55 6.33 -4.49
CA GLU A 249 -0.78 7.29 -3.71
C GLU A 249 0.44 6.65 -3.04
N LEU A 250 1.53 7.42 -2.99
CA LEU A 250 2.74 7.08 -2.27
C LEU A 250 2.68 7.72 -0.87
N VAL A 251 2.73 6.89 0.18
CA VAL A 251 2.87 7.38 1.57
C VAL A 251 4.23 8.03 1.76
N ALA A 252 5.28 7.26 1.48
CA ALA A 252 6.66 7.71 1.61
C ALA A 252 7.56 6.92 0.66
N ALA A 253 8.51 7.58 0.02
CA ALA A 253 9.68 6.95 -0.55
C ALA A 253 10.93 7.65 -0.03
N VAL A 254 11.99 6.86 0.20
CA VAL A 254 13.33 7.36 0.47
C VAL A 254 14.25 6.78 -0.58
N ARG A 255 14.97 7.63 -1.30
CA ARG A 255 15.96 7.23 -2.28
C ARG A 255 17.33 6.99 -1.62
N ALA A 256 18.22 6.30 -2.29
CA ALA A 256 19.59 6.06 -1.83
C ALA A 256 20.38 7.34 -1.54
N ASP A 257 20.03 8.46 -2.19
CA ASP A 257 20.65 9.77 -1.95
C ASP A 257 20.08 10.52 -0.73
N GLY A 258 19.15 9.90 0.02
CA GLY A 258 18.48 10.49 1.16
C GLY A 258 17.29 11.40 0.80
N THR A 259 16.87 11.48 -0.45
CA THR A 259 15.67 12.22 -0.84
C THR A 259 14.42 11.51 -0.33
N VAL A 260 13.65 12.16 0.55
CA VAL A 260 12.32 11.71 0.99
C VAL A 260 11.24 12.36 0.12
N ILE A 261 10.23 11.57 -0.25
CA ILE A 261 9.13 11.99 -1.15
C ILE A 261 7.81 11.46 -0.60
N THR A 262 6.76 12.29 -0.66
CA THR A 262 5.36 11.89 -0.48
C THR A 262 4.49 12.53 -1.57
N GLU A 263 3.37 11.88 -1.91
CA GLU A 263 2.48 12.33 -2.98
C GLU A 263 1.03 12.44 -2.51
N PRO A 264 0.68 13.47 -1.73
CA PRO A 264 -0.69 13.65 -1.28
C PRO A 264 -1.66 13.85 -2.45
N LEU A 265 -2.80 13.17 -2.38
CA LEU A 265 -3.92 13.33 -3.30
C LEU A 265 -5.14 13.87 -2.54
N ALA A 266 -5.93 14.76 -3.18
CA ALA A 266 -7.24 15.13 -2.69
C ALA A 266 -8.15 15.52 -3.84
N GLY A 267 -9.47 15.53 -3.59
CA GLY A 267 -10.45 15.72 -4.62
C GLY A 267 -10.52 14.52 -5.58
N THR A 268 -11.72 14.17 -6.00
CA THR A 268 -11.92 13.02 -6.89
C THR A 268 -13.04 13.31 -7.87
N ARG A 269 -12.82 13.01 -9.15
CA ARG A 269 -13.86 13.00 -10.18
C ARG A 269 -13.74 11.74 -11.02
N ALA A 270 -14.84 11.31 -11.60
CA ALA A 270 -14.85 10.19 -12.53
C ALA A 270 -13.99 10.47 -13.76
N PHE A 271 -13.37 9.41 -14.31
CA PHE A 271 -12.56 9.43 -15.51
C PHE A 271 -12.88 8.21 -16.40
N GLY A 272 -12.63 8.33 -17.71
CA GLY A 272 -12.90 7.26 -18.68
C GLY A 272 -14.38 7.15 -19.10
N ARG A 273 -15.16 8.23 -18.93
CA ARG A 273 -16.57 8.30 -19.33
C ARG A 273 -16.78 9.01 -20.68
N GLY A 274 -15.72 9.29 -21.41
CA GLY A 274 -15.70 10.00 -22.68
C GLY A 274 -15.10 11.40 -22.58
N ALA A 275 -14.45 11.84 -23.67
CA ALA A 275 -13.58 13.03 -23.67
C ALA A 275 -14.26 14.31 -23.16
N ASP A 276 -15.53 14.55 -23.47
CA ASP A 276 -16.26 15.75 -23.03
C ASP A 276 -16.59 15.69 -21.54
N HIS A 277 -17.01 14.51 -21.06
CA HIS A 277 -17.28 14.30 -19.63
C HIS A 277 -16.00 14.42 -18.82
N ASP A 278 -14.92 13.78 -19.26
CA ASP A 278 -13.63 13.75 -18.56
C ASP A 278 -13.01 15.16 -18.48
N ARG A 279 -13.16 15.95 -19.56
CA ARG A 279 -12.75 17.36 -19.57
C ARG A 279 -13.57 18.22 -18.60
N ALA A 280 -14.91 18.10 -18.61
CA ALA A 280 -15.76 18.84 -17.69
C ALA A 280 -15.49 18.47 -16.23
N ALA A 281 -15.26 17.20 -15.95
CA ALA A 281 -14.88 16.71 -14.62
C ALA A 281 -13.50 17.24 -14.17
N ARG A 282 -12.55 17.37 -15.09
CA ARG A 282 -11.24 17.99 -14.84
C ARG A 282 -11.38 19.48 -14.56
N GLU A 283 -12.12 20.22 -15.38
CA GLU A 283 -12.36 21.66 -15.20
C GLU A 283 -13.05 21.94 -13.84
N ASP A 284 -14.02 21.10 -13.45
CA ASP A 284 -14.64 21.20 -12.13
C ASP A 284 -13.62 20.94 -11.02
N LEU A 285 -12.80 19.91 -11.12
CA LEU A 285 -11.76 19.58 -10.13
C LEU A 285 -10.74 20.72 -9.97
N GLU A 286 -10.33 21.35 -11.07
CA GLU A 286 -9.34 22.45 -11.10
C GLU A 286 -9.92 23.79 -10.62
N SER A 287 -11.25 23.98 -10.62
CA SER A 287 -11.94 25.22 -10.24
C SER A 287 -12.75 25.13 -8.95
N ASN A 288 -12.99 23.94 -8.41
CA ASN A 288 -13.79 23.74 -7.22
C ASN A 288 -13.04 24.20 -5.97
N SER A 289 -13.53 25.27 -5.35
CA SER A 289 -12.86 25.87 -4.19
C SER A 289 -12.73 24.92 -2.99
N LYS A 290 -13.70 24.03 -2.77
CA LYS A 290 -13.64 23.01 -1.70
C LYS A 290 -12.46 22.05 -1.94
N GLU A 291 -12.38 21.48 -3.15
CA GLU A 291 -11.32 20.52 -3.50
C GLU A 291 -9.93 21.16 -3.46
N ILE A 292 -9.80 22.40 -3.93
CA ILE A 292 -8.56 23.17 -3.89
C ILE A 292 -8.10 23.40 -2.45
N VAL A 293 -9.00 23.83 -1.55
CA VAL A 293 -8.68 24.08 -0.14
C VAL A 293 -8.33 22.76 0.56
N GLU A 294 -9.10 21.69 0.32
CA GLU A 294 -8.82 20.37 0.89
C GLU A 294 -7.43 19.86 0.47
N HIS A 295 -7.09 20.00 -0.80
CA HIS A 295 -5.79 19.60 -1.31
C HIS A 295 -4.65 20.46 -0.74
N ALA A 296 -4.82 21.80 -0.70
CA ALA A 296 -3.82 22.71 -0.15
C ALA A 296 -3.49 22.39 1.33
N ILE A 297 -4.50 22.05 2.13
CA ILE A 297 -4.31 21.66 3.53
C ILE A 297 -3.55 20.32 3.61
N SER A 298 -3.86 19.35 2.75
CA SER A 298 -3.15 18.07 2.68
C SER A 298 -1.67 18.25 2.30
N VAL A 299 -1.39 19.10 1.32
CA VAL A 299 -0.01 19.44 0.91
C VAL A 299 0.75 20.14 2.03
N ARG A 300 0.11 21.07 2.73
CA ARG A 300 0.70 21.76 3.88
C ARG A 300 1.04 20.77 4.99
N SER A 301 0.15 19.86 5.35
CA SER A 301 0.42 18.81 6.34
C SER A 301 1.63 17.96 5.92
N SER A 302 1.67 17.51 4.66
CA SER A 302 2.80 16.74 4.14
C SER A 302 4.12 17.53 4.15
N GLN A 303 4.07 18.84 3.89
CA GLN A 303 5.24 19.71 3.96
C GLN A 303 5.75 19.86 5.41
N GLU A 304 4.86 20.05 6.37
CA GLU A 304 5.19 20.11 7.79
C GLU A 304 5.81 18.79 8.27
N GLU A 305 5.26 17.65 7.88
CA GLU A 305 5.76 16.31 8.21
C GLU A 305 7.13 16.00 7.60
N ILE A 306 7.35 16.35 6.33
CA ILE A 306 8.69 16.22 5.73
C ILE A 306 9.69 17.13 6.42
N ALA A 307 9.30 18.36 6.78
CA ALA A 307 10.19 19.30 7.45
C ALA A 307 10.68 18.81 8.83
N GLU A 308 9.95 17.89 9.49
CA GLU A 308 10.38 17.28 10.76
C GLU A 308 11.63 16.40 10.59
N VAL A 309 11.83 15.80 9.41
CA VAL A 309 12.90 14.83 9.15
C VAL A 309 13.93 15.32 8.14
N ALA A 310 13.63 16.38 7.42
CA ALA A 310 14.49 16.92 6.37
C ALA A 310 15.49 17.96 6.89
N GLU A 311 16.57 18.15 6.17
CA GLU A 311 17.50 19.27 6.35
C GLU A 311 16.73 20.60 6.20
N PRO A 312 16.95 21.58 7.09
CA PRO A 312 16.26 22.87 7.00
C PRO A 312 16.42 23.54 5.63
N GLY A 313 15.32 23.97 5.05
CA GLY A 313 15.28 24.66 3.75
C GLY A 313 15.33 23.75 2.53
N THR A 314 15.34 22.42 2.68
CA THR A 314 15.32 21.48 1.55
C THR A 314 13.91 20.99 1.18
N THR A 315 12.91 21.30 2.01
CA THR A 315 11.52 20.89 1.74
C THR A 315 10.95 21.69 0.58
N VAL A 316 10.48 20.99 -0.47
CA VAL A 316 9.97 21.57 -1.72
C VAL A 316 8.67 20.91 -2.11
N VAL A 317 7.72 21.71 -2.62
CA VAL A 317 6.56 21.24 -3.36
C VAL A 317 6.91 21.36 -4.83
N SER A 318 7.31 20.26 -5.47
CA SER A 318 7.83 20.26 -6.84
C SER A 318 6.76 20.15 -7.92
N ASP A 319 5.59 19.65 -7.56
CA ASP A 319 4.44 19.47 -8.43
C ASP A 319 3.19 19.79 -7.58
N PHE A 320 2.45 20.84 -7.94
CA PHE A 320 1.38 21.38 -7.11
C PHE A 320 0.05 21.40 -7.85
N MET A 321 -0.96 20.74 -7.29
CA MET A 321 -2.34 20.70 -7.80
C MET A 321 -2.45 20.25 -9.26
N THR A 322 -1.63 19.32 -9.71
CA THR A 322 -1.78 18.70 -11.04
C THR A 322 -2.87 17.65 -11.03
N VAL A 323 -3.65 17.57 -12.12
CA VAL A 323 -4.63 16.50 -12.26
C VAL A 323 -3.93 15.20 -12.64
N ARG A 324 -4.11 14.18 -11.79
CA ARG A 324 -3.55 12.84 -11.96
C ARG A 324 -4.67 11.83 -12.26
N GLU A 325 -4.59 11.20 -13.42
CA GLU A 325 -5.53 10.17 -13.85
C GLU A 325 -5.14 8.81 -13.24
N ARG A 326 -6.09 8.12 -12.60
CA ARG A 326 -5.86 6.87 -11.88
C ARG A 326 -7.03 5.89 -12.11
N GLY A 327 -6.94 5.12 -13.20
CA GLY A 327 -7.99 4.18 -13.60
C GLY A 327 -9.28 4.89 -13.96
N SER A 328 -10.36 4.66 -13.21
CA SER A 328 -11.68 5.24 -13.45
C SER A 328 -11.92 6.61 -12.82
N VAL A 329 -10.88 7.21 -12.21
CA VAL A 329 -10.96 8.50 -11.51
C VAL A 329 -9.77 9.39 -11.82
N GLN A 330 -9.94 10.69 -11.59
CA GLN A 330 -8.89 11.71 -11.63
C GLN A 330 -8.89 12.49 -10.31
N HIS A 331 -7.70 12.90 -9.87
CA HIS A 331 -7.47 13.57 -8.60
C HIS A 331 -6.60 14.82 -8.77
N LEU A 332 -6.73 15.79 -7.85
CA LEU A 332 -5.64 16.75 -7.63
C LEU A 332 -4.50 16.05 -6.89
N GLY A 333 -3.30 16.19 -7.38
CA GLY A 333 -2.10 15.62 -6.81
C GLY A 333 -0.96 16.60 -6.70
N SER A 334 -0.13 16.43 -5.69
CA SER A 334 1.12 17.17 -5.51
C SER A 334 2.25 16.23 -5.13
N THR A 335 3.48 16.69 -5.32
CA THR A 335 4.67 16.00 -4.86
C THR A 335 5.40 16.90 -3.87
N VAL A 336 5.60 16.40 -2.66
CA VAL A 336 6.36 17.08 -1.61
C VAL A 336 7.63 16.26 -1.35
N SER A 337 8.77 16.91 -1.31
CA SER A 337 10.07 16.25 -1.11
C SER A 337 10.98 17.07 -0.21
N GLY A 338 11.98 16.40 0.37
CA GLY A 338 13.05 17.02 1.15
C GLY A 338 14.26 16.09 1.20
N ARG A 339 15.39 16.55 1.70
CA ARG A 339 16.57 15.73 1.97
C ARG A 339 16.60 15.36 3.43
N LEU A 340 16.70 14.07 3.75
CA LEU A 340 16.84 13.62 5.15
C LEU A 340 18.04 14.27 5.83
N SER A 341 17.87 14.71 7.06
CA SER A 341 18.95 15.18 7.92
C SER A 341 19.91 14.02 8.26
N ASP A 342 21.18 14.29 8.52
CA ASP A 342 22.25 13.30 8.72
C ASP A 342 21.94 12.22 9.79
N HIS A 343 21.14 12.56 10.80
CA HIS A 343 20.76 11.65 11.90
C HIS A 343 19.36 11.05 11.72
N MET A 344 18.71 11.31 10.59
CA MET A 344 17.42 10.72 10.21
C MET A 344 17.61 9.63 9.17
N ASN A 345 16.71 8.66 9.17
CA ASN A 345 16.72 7.55 8.22
C ASN A 345 15.31 7.29 7.68
N ARG A 346 15.18 6.29 6.82
CA ARG A 346 13.89 5.88 6.20
C ARG A 346 12.79 5.60 7.22
N MET A 347 13.10 5.12 8.42
CA MET A 347 12.07 4.82 9.42
C MET A 347 11.54 6.07 10.10
N HIS A 348 12.37 7.09 10.28
CA HIS A 348 11.93 8.41 10.71
C HIS A 348 10.99 9.05 9.65
N ALA A 349 11.33 8.90 8.35
CA ALA A 349 10.47 9.35 7.26
C ALA A 349 9.12 8.61 7.25
N LEU A 350 9.13 7.28 7.39
CA LEU A 350 7.91 6.50 7.49
C LEU A 350 7.06 6.97 8.66
N GLU A 351 7.61 7.10 9.86
CA GLU A 351 6.87 7.50 11.05
C GLU A 351 6.31 8.93 10.96
N ALA A 352 7.05 9.86 10.36
CA ALA A 352 6.60 11.24 10.19
C ALA A 352 5.38 11.34 9.25
N LEU A 353 5.40 10.58 8.16
CA LEU A 353 4.37 10.62 7.10
C LEU A 353 3.20 9.66 7.34
N PHE A 354 3.35 8.68 8.25
CA PHE A 354 2.36 7.62 8.44
C PHE A 354 1.47 7.85 9.69
N PRO A 355 0.16 7.55 9.60
CA PRO A 355 -0.57 7.22 8.38
C PRO A 355 -0.73 8.43 7.46
N ALA A 356 -0.92 8.21 6.15
CA ALA A 356 -1.12 9.30 5.19
C ALA A 356 -2.31 10.18 5.59
N VAL A 357 -2.19 11.50 5.41
CA VAL A 357 -3.27 12.47 5.74
C VAL A 357 -4.56 12.18 4.97
N THR A 358 -4.43 11.71 3.73
CA THR A 358 -5.53 11.30 2.85
C THR A 358 -6.24 10.04 3.29
N ALA A 359 -5.67 9.29 4.23
CA ALA A 359 -6.23 8.08 4.82
C ALA A 359 -6.53 8.21 6.33
N SER A 360 -6.23 9.35 6.94
CA SER A 360 -6.47 9.62 8.38
C SER A 360 -7.37 10.84 8.60
N GLY A 361 -6.86 12.03 8.46
CA GLY A 361 -7.61 13.28 8.63
C GLY A 361 -6.77 14.39 9.25
N ILE A 362 -7.41 15.43 9.74
CA ILE A 362 -6.78 16.69 10.19
C ILE A 362 -7.48 17.21 11.47
N PRO A 363 -6.73 17.52 12.54
CA PRO A 363 -5.35 17.09 12.76
C PRO A 363 -5.24 15.57 12.86
N LYS A 364 -4.07 15.00 12.56
CA LYS A 364 -3.92 13.53 12.49
C LYS A 364 -4.16 12.82 13.82
N ALA A 365 -3.70 13.38 14.94
CA ALA A 365 -3.83 12.75 16.26
C ALA A 365 -5.30 12.49 16.62
N GLU A 366 -6.13 13.54 16.56
CA GLU A 366 -7.55 13.50 16.88
C GLU A 366 -8.32 12.66 15.86
N SER A 367 -7.90 12.73 14.58
CA SER A 367 -8.54 11.94 13.52
C SER A 367 -8.23 10.44 13.62
N VAL A 368 -7.01 10.05 14.00
CA VAL A 368 -6.67 8.65 14.27
C VAL A 368 -7.44 8.12 15.47
N ASP A 369 -7.58 8.91 16.53
CA ASP A 369 -8.43 8.58 17.69
C ASP A 369 -9.90 8.36 17.28
N ALA A 370 -10.44 9.28 16.49
CA ALA A 370 -11.81 9.16 15.97
C ALA A 370 -11.99 7.92 15.10
N ILE A 371 -11.03 7.62 14.22
CA ILE A 371 -11.03 6.40 13.39
C ILE A 371 -11.08 5.14 14.26
N MET A 372 -10.24 5.07 15.31
CA MET A 372 -10.20 3.90 16.19
C MET A 372 -11.48 3.71 17.03
N ARG A 373 -12.30 4.75 17.17
CA ARG A 373 -13.59 4.71 17.86
C ARG A 373 -14.78 4.48 16.92
N LEU A 374 -14.74 5.07 15.74
CA LEU A 374 -15.88 5.14 14.84
C LEU A 374 -15.84 4.10 13.71
N ASP A 375 -14.67 3.61 13.29
CA ASP A 375 -14.63 2.50 12.33
C ASP A 375 -15.13 1.21 12.98
N GLU A 376 -15.82 0.37 12.22
CA GLU A 376 -16.46 -0.86 12.71
C GLU A 376 -15.49 -1.93 13.20
N ALA A 377 -14.25 -1.89 12.72
CA ALA A 377 -13.19 -2.84 13.05
C ALA A 377 -11.82 -2.21 12.80
N PRO A 378 -10.74 -2.75 13.41
CA PRO A 378 -9.38 -2.36 13.10
C PRO A 378 -9.12 -2.35 11.60
N ARG A 379 -8.26 -1.46 11.16
CA ARG A 379 -7.97 -1.30 9.73
C ARG A 379 -7.02 -2.33 9.20
N GLY A 380 -6.05 -2.74 10.02
CA GLY A 380 -4.99 -3.63 9.60
C GLY A 380 -4.24 -3.06 8.39
N LEU A 381 -4.18 -3.83 7.31
CA LEU A 381 -3.49 -3.37 6.10
C LEU A 381 -4.25 -2.26 5.35
N TYR A 382 -5.56 -2.13 5.48
CA TYR A 382 -6.30 -1.01 4.86
C TYR A 382 -5.84 0.34 5.43
N SER A 383 -5.51 1.31 4.59
CA SER A 383 -4.87 2.59 4.97
C SER A 383 -3.51 2.42 5.66
N GLY A 384 -2.97 1.21 5.67
CA GLY A 384 -1.58 0.90 5.97
C GLY A 384 -0.70 1.10 4.74
N ALA A 385 0.43 0.41 4.69
CA ALA A 385 1.32 0.45 3.53
C ALA A 385 1.87 -0.93 3.16
N VAL A 386 1.98 -1.21 1.85
CA VAL A 386 2.90 -2.24 1.36
C VAL A 386 4.25 -1.59 1.19
N VAL A 387 5.29 -2.24 1.71
CA VAL A 387 6.63 -1.66 1.82
C VAL A 387 7.68 -2.51 1.14
N MET A 388 8.68 -1.84 0.58
CA MET A 388 9.94 -2.42 0.15
C MET A 388 11.08 -1.61 0.79
N PHE A 389 12.05 -2.31 1.37
CA PHE A 389 13.29 -1.74 1.89
C PHE A 389 14.45 -2.28 1.09
N SER A 390 15.46 -1.45 0.82
CA SER A 390 16.68 -1.84 0.10
C SER A 390 17.94 -1.55 0.88
N ALA A 391 18.98 -2.32 0.63
CA ALA A 391 20.26 -2.25 1.34
C ALA A 391 21.02 -0.91 1.15
N ASP A 392 20.70 -0.18 0.08
CA ASP A 392 21.23 1.16 -0.19
C ASP A 392 20.63 2.29 0.66
N GLY A 393 19.77 1.95 1.63
CA GLY A 393 19.03 2.92 2.46
C GLY A 393 17.68 3.32 1.90
N GLY A 394 17.31 2.81 0.74
CA GLY A 394 16.04 3.10 0.07
C GLY A 394 14.84 2.47 0.78
N MET A 395 13.67 3.10 0.56
CA MET A 395 12.35 2.63 0.98
C MET A 395 11.30 3.10 -0.03
N ASP A 396 10.32 2.25 -0.28
CA ASP A 396 9.10 2.60 -1.01
C ASP A 396 7.89 2.08 -0.20
N ALA A 397 6.91 2.94 0.08
CA ALA A 397 5.74 2.63 0.91
C ALA A 397 4.45 3.07 0.20
N ALA A 398 3.78 2.12 -0.44
CA ALA A 398 2.53 2.34 -1.14
C ALA A 398 1.34 2.36 -0.18
N LEU A 399 0.50 3.38 -0.23
CA LEU A 399 -0.74 3.44 0.55
C LEU A 399 -1.70 2.32 0.12
N THR A 400 -2.16 1.50 1.05
CA THR A 400 -3.09 0.41 0.73
C THR A 400 -4.53 0.91 0.67
N LEU A 401 -4.92 1.31 -0.52
CA LEU A 401 -6.28 1.69 -0.92
C LEU A 401 -6.67 0.95 -2.19
N ARG A 402 -7.97 0.93 -2.51
CA ARG A 402 -8.51 0.24 -3.71
C ARG A 402 -8.06 -1.20 -3.76
N SER A 403 -8.30 -1.90 -2.64
CA SER A 403 -7.71 -3.19 -2.36
C SER A 403 -8.76 -4.21 -1.92
N ALA A 404 -8.46 -5.47 -2.19
CA ALA A 404 -9.16 -6.62 -1.64
C ALA A 404 -8.26 -7.31 -0.61
N TYR A 405 -8.88 -7.90 0.39
CA TYR A 405 -8.22 -8.59 1.49
C TYR A 405 -8.89 -9.95 1.75
N GLU A 406 -8.10 -10.92 2.19
CA GLU A 406 -8.61 -12.20 2.72
C GLU A 406 -7.80 -12.57 3.98
N ALA A 407 -8.51 -12.87 5.06
CA ALA A 407 -7.97 -13.48 6.26
C ALA A 407 -9.03 -14.40 6.86
N ASP A 408 -8.63 -15.49 7.51
CA ASP A 408 -9.51 -16.47 8.18
C ASP A 408 -10.67 -16.96 7.29
N GLY A 409 -10.41 -17.09 5.99
CA GLY A 409 -11.39 -17.54 4.99
C GLY A 409 -12.46 -16.52 4.61
N GLN A 410 -12.38 -15.30 5.10
CA GLN A 410 -13.25 -14.20 4.73
C GLN A 410 -12.55 -13.26 3.75
N THR A 411 -13.24 -12.92 2.66
CA THR A 411 -12.76 -11.92 1.67
C THR A 411 -13.57 -10.65 1.77
N TRP A 412 -12.91 -9.51 1.73
CA TRP A 412 -13.58 -8.20 1.76
C TRP A 412 -12.86 -7.15 0.92
N LEU A 413 -13.64 -6.14 0.51
CA LEU A 413 -13.16 -4.85 0.05
C LEU A 413 -13.33 -3.83 1.17
N ARG A 414 -12.57 -2.72 1.14
CA ARG A 414 -12.75 -1.61 2.08
C ARG A 414 -12.53 -0.28 1.37
N ALA A 415 -13.40 0.69 1.64
CA ALA A 415 -13.25 2.05 1.15
C ALA A 415 -13.72 3.05 2.20
N GLY A 416 -13.16 4.26 2.15
CA GLY A 416 -13.53 5.35 3.05
C GLY A 416 -13.73 6.67 2.30
N ALA A 417 -14.45 7.58 2.95
CA ALA A 417 -14.66 8.94 2.48
C ALA A 417 -14.15 9.96 3.52
N GLY A 418 -13.81 11.15 3.03
CA GLY A 418 -13.35 12.26 3.87
C GLY A 418 -14.53 13.05 4.43
N ILE A 419 -14.75 12.93 5.74
CA ILE A 419 -15.83 13.59 6.45
C ILE A 419 -15.38 14.96 6.93
N ILE A 420 -16.15 15.97 6.61
CA ILE A 420 -16.01 17.37 7.07
C ILE A 420 -17.36 17.89 7.57
N ALA A 421 -17.42 19.11 8.06
CA ALA A 421 -18.64 19.69 8.64
C ALA A 421 -19.83 19.72 7.67
N GLU A 422 -19.58 19.88 6.37
CA GLU A 422 -20.61 19.93 5.32
C GLU A 422 -20.94 18.56 4.72
N SER A 423 -20.34 17.48 5.20
CA SER A 423 -20.60 16.12 4.71
C SER A 423 -22.01 15.65 5.06
N THR A 424 -22.62 14.89 4.15
CA THR A 424 -23.90 14.21 4.40
C THR A 424 -23.71 12.69 4.33
N PRO A 425 -24.37 11.93 5.21
CA PRO A 425 -24.25 10.48 5.26
C PRO A 425 -24.46 9.79 3.91
N GLU A 426 -25.46 10.24 3.15
CA GLU A 426 -25.83 9.67 1.86
C GLU A 426 -24.73 9.92 0.81
N ARG A 427 -24.16 11.14 0.76
CA ARG A 427 -23.11 11.46 -0.20
C ARG A 427 -21.83 10.71 0.10
N GLU A 428 -21.43 10.62 1.37
CA GLU A 428 -20.22 9.92 1.76
C GLU A 428 -20.35 8.40 1.57
N PHE A 429 -21.54 7.85 1.77
CA PHE A 429 -21.82 6.46 1.41
C PHE A 429 -21.65 6.24 -0.10
N GLU A 430 -22.24 7.10 -0.95
CA GLU A 430 -22.09 7.01 -2.40
C GLU A 430 -20.61 7.10 -2.82
N GLU A 431 -19.82 7.98 -2.20
CA GLU A 431 -18.38 8.09 -2.46
C GLU A 431 -17.64 6.78 -2.15
N THR A 432 -18.01 6.08 -1.06
CA THR A 432 -17.43 4.75 -0.79
C THR A 432 -17.82 3.74 -1.85
N CYS A 433 -19.06 3.77 -2.38
CA CYS A 433 -19.48 2.92 -3.49
C CYS A 433 -18.65 3.21 -4.75
N GLU A 434 -18.48 4.48 -5.11
CA GLU A 434 -17.66 4.91 -6.24
C GLU A 434 -16.23 4.38 -6.12
N LYS A 435 -15.62 4.46 -4.91
CA LYS A 435 -14.28 3.95 -4.66
C LYS A 435 -14.19 2.42 -4.70
N LEU A 436 -15.18 1.71 -4.20
CA LEU A 436 -15.24 0.24 -4.29
C LEU A 436 -15.35 -0.26 -5.73
N THR A 437 -16.02 0.49 -6.62
CA THR A 437 -16.17 0.12 -8.04
C THR A 437 -14.85 0.16 -8.82
N THR A 438 -13.77 0.70 -8.27
CA THR A 438 -12.44 0.60 -8.89
C THR A 438 -11.91 -0.83 -8.91
N LEU A 439 -12.42 -1.73 -8.06
CA LEU A 439 -12.00 -3.12 -7.98
C LEU A 439 -13.17 -4.12 -8.08
N ALA A 440 -14.34 -3.81 -7.54
CA ALA A 440 -15.48 -4.71 -7.46
C ALA A 440 -15.91 -5.38 -8.78
N PRO A 441 -15.79 -4.74 -9.98
CA PRO A 441 -16.12 -5.36 -11.25
C PRO A 441 -15.10 -6.44 -11.70
N TYR A 442 -13.91 -6.46 -11.12
CA TYR A 442 -12.77 -7.26 -11.59
C TYR A 442 -12.46 -8.47 -10.72
N LEU A 443 -13.28 -8.77 -9.73
CA LEU A 443 -13.09 -9.91 -8.83
C LEU A 443 -13.26 -11.22 -9.58
N VAL A 444 -12.25 -12.07 -9.55
CA VAL A 444 -12.28 -13.41 -10.16
C VAL A 444 -12.54 -14.43 -9.05
N PRO A 445 -13.62 -15.22 -9.13
CA PRO A 445 -13.88 -16.29 -8.17
C PRO A 445 -12.77 -17.35 -8.23
N ARG A 446 -12.38 -17.86 -7.05
CA ARG A 446 -11.51 -19.02 -6.95
C ARG A 446 -12.29 -20.26 -7.41
N SER A 447 -11.76 -21.01 -8.36
CA SER A 447 -12.33 -22.26 -8.88
C SER A 447 -12.23 -23.42 -7.89
#